data_7623c745084a98b6b0e223efd129f435
#
_entry.id   7623c745084a98b6b0e223efd129f435
#
_cell.length_a   1.000
_cell.length_b   1.000
_cell.length_c   1.000
_cell.angle_alpha   90.00
_cell.angle_beta   90.00
_cell.angle_gamma   90.00
#
_symmetry.space_group_name_H-M   'P 1'
#
loop_
_entity.id
_entity.type
_entity.pdbx_description
1 polymer ?
#
loop_
_entity_poly.entity_id
_entity_poly.type
_entity_poly.pdbx_seq_one_letter_code
_entity_poly.pdbx_strand_id
1 'polypeptide(L)'
;MAAKRKSKGVYMISAVAEMYEIHPQTLRLYEREGLLKPSRTEGNTRYYTDEDLERLEFILNLARDLGVNMAGIAIILQMRER
;
A
#
# COMPACT_ATOMS: atom_id res chain seq x y z
N MET A 1 0.74 -19.56 -15.33
CA MET A 1 0.56 -19.22 -15.20
C MET A 1 0.37 -18.58 -14.86
N ALA A 2 0.41 -18.39 -14.77
CA ALA A 2 0.07 -17.78 -14.66
C ALA A 2 -0.06 -17.08 -14.23
N ALA A 3 -0.09 -16.94 -14.09
CA ALA A 3 -0.26 -16.23 -13.87
C ALA A 3 -0.32 -15.35 -13.41
N LYS A 4 -0.21 -14.83 -13.35
CA LYS A 4 -0.32 -13.91 -12.98
C LYS A 4 -0.69 -13.01 -13.52
N ARG A 5 -1.28 -12.78 -13.71
CA ARG A 5 -1.71 -12.00 -14.27
C ARG A 5 -1.83 -10.85 -13.85
N LYS A 6 -1.90 -10.18 -14.34
CA LYS A 6 -2.03 -9.10 -14.01
C LYS A 6 -3.15 -8.78 -13.65
N SER A 7 -3.46 -9.09 -12.87
CA SER A 7 -4.74 -8.92 -12.56
C SER A 7 -5.07 -7.50 -12.40
N LYS A 8 -6.26 -7.18 -12.55
CA LYS A 8 -6.69 -5.86 -12.41
C LYS A 8 -7.46 -5.73 -11.16
N GLY A 9 -6.99 -6.30 -10.12
CA GLY A 9 -7.64 -6.25 -8.83
C GLY A 9 -7.92 -4.83 -8.40
N VAL A 10 -9.10 -4.61 -7.83
CA VAL A 10 -9.49 -3.34 -7.28
C VAL A 10 -9.97 -3.63 -5.87
N TYR A 11 -9.33 -3.00 -4.89
CA TYR A 11 -9.56 -3.31 -3.48
C TYR A 11 -9.89 -2.05 -2.71
N MET A 12 -11.02 -2.07 -2.01
CA MET A 12 -11.39 -0.93 -1.17
C MET A 12 -10.55 -0.94 0.09
N ILE A 13 -10.45 0.22 0.73
CA ILE A 13 -9.58 0.36 1.89
C ILE A 13 -9.95 -0.62 3.01
N SER A 14 -11.25 -0.85 3.22
CA SER A 14 -11.66 -1.77 4.28
C SER A 14 -11.21 -3.19 3.98
N ALA A 15 -11.29 -3.60 2.72
CA ALA A 15 -10.84 -4.93 2.33
C ALA A 15 -9.34 -5.08 2.51
N VAL A 16 -8.59 -4.06 2.12
CA VAL A 16 -7.13 -4.10 2.26
C VAL A 16 -6.73 -4.16 3.74
N ALA A 17 -7.39 -3.35 4.56
CA ALA A 17 -7.11 -3.35 5.99
C ALA A 17 -7.33 -4.75 6.58
N GLU A 18 -8.39 -5.41 6.15
CA GLU A 18 -8.69 -6.73 6.64
C GLU A 18 -7.69 -7.76 6.13
N MET A 19 -7.33 -7.67 4.85
CA MET A 19 -6.38 -8.63 4.26
C MET A 19 -5.05 -8.62 4.98
N TYR A 20 -4.59 -7.46 5.40
CA TYR A 20 -3.28 -7.33 6.02
C TYR A 20 -3.37 -7.14 7.53
N GLU A 21 -4.57 -7.23 8.08
CA GLU A 21 -4.78 -7.15 9.53
C GLU A 21 -4.20 -5.85 10.10
N ILE A 22 -4.50 -4.75 9.44
CA ILE A 22 -4.09 -3.44 9.92
C ILE A 22 -5.33 -2.55 9.99
N HIS A 23 -5.23 -1.51 10.80
CA HIS A 23 -6.33 -0.59 10.94
C HIS A 23 -6.42 0.32 9.71
N PRO A 24 -7.62 0.66 9.24
CA PRO A 24 -7.73 1.59 8.11
C PRO A 24 -7.01 2.92 8.35
N GLN A 25 -6.94 3.37 9.59
CA GLN A 25 -6.23 4.60 9.90
C GLN A 25 -4.75 4.51 9.56
N THR A 26 -4.17 3.31 9.71
CA THR A 26 -2.77 3.12 9.33
C THR A 26 -2.59 3.34 7.84
N LEU A 27 -3.53 2.83 7.04
CA LEU A 27 -3.47 3.05 5.60
C LEU A 27 -3.60 4.53 5.27
N ARG A 28 -4.52 5.23 5.95
CA ARG A 28 -4.68 6.66 5.71
C ARG A 28 -3.44 7.44 6.10
N LEU A 29 -2.77 7.00 7.14
CA LEU A 29 -1.52 7.63 7.56
C LEU A 29 -0.47 7.47 6.46
N TYR A 30 -0.33 6.26 5.92
CA TYR A 30 0.62 6.01 4.85
C TYR A 30 0.30 6.86 3.63
N GLU A 31 -0.99 7.03 3.31
CA GLU A 31 -1.39 7.89 2.21
C GLU A 31 -0.99 9.34 2.48
N ARG A 32 -1.26 9.81 3.69
CA ARG A 32 -0.97 11.19 4.04
C ARG A 32 0.53 11.47 3.98
N GLU A 33 1.33 10.48 4.36
CA GLU A 33 2.78 10.64 4.33
C GLU A 33 3.37 10.41 2.94
N GLY A 34 2.53 10.13 1.96
CA GLY A 34 3.00 9.94 0.60
C GLY A 34 3.59 8.60 0.30
N LEU A 35 3.45 7.64 1.21
CA LEU A 35 3.99 6.30 0.99
C LEU A 35 3.10 5.46 0.10
N LEU A 36 1.81 5.73 0.11
CA LEU A 36 0.83 5.07 -0.74
C LEU A 36 0.04 6.11 -1.49
N LYS A 37 -0.31 5.80 -2.73
CA LYS A 37 -1.10 6.71 -3.56
C LYS A 37 -2.24 5.95 -4.18
N PRO A 38 -3.35 5.80 -3.46
CA PRO A 38 -4.48 5.07 -4.01
C PRO A 38 -5.09 5.80 -5.18
N SER A 39 -5.72 5.05 -6.06
CA SER A 39 -6.51 5.63 -7.13
C SER A 39 -7.90 5.98 -6.61
N ARG A 40 -8.65 6.72 -7.38
CA ARG A 40 -10.00 7.09 -7.01
C ARG A 40 -10.95 6.85 -8.16
N THR A 41 -12.15 6.40 -7.82
CA THR A 41 -13.18 6.23 -8.81
C THR A 41 -13.77 7.59 -9.19
N GLU A 42 -14.66 7.59 -10.16
CA GLU A 42 -15.34 8.81 -10.52
C GLU A 42 -16.12 9.39 -9.36
N GLY A 43 -16.60 8.52 -8.46
CA GLY A 43 -17.29 8.96 -7.27
C GLY A 43 -16.38 9.36 -6.15
N ASN A 44 -15.07 9.46 -6.44
CA ASN A 44 -14.07 9.91 -5.48
C ASN A 44 -13.84 8.91 -4.34
N THR A 45 -14.14 7.65 -4.58
CA THR A 45 -13.87 6.58 -3.61
C THR A 45 -12.49 6.01 -3.89
N ARG A 46 -11.65 5.91 -2.85
CA ARG A 46 -10.30 5.39 -3.04
C ARG A 46 -10.31 3.89 -3.21
N TYR A 47 -9.38 3.41 -4.00
CA TYR A 47 -9.18 1.98 -4.14
C TYR A 47 -7.70 1.70 -4.40
N TYR A 48 -7.30 0.46 -4.14
CA TYR A 48 -5.93 0.02 -4.33
C TYR A 48 -5.89 -1.02 -5.43
N THR A 49 -4.80 -1.01 -6.18
CA THR A 49 -4.57 -2.00 -7.22
C THR A 49 -3.60 -3.06 -6.70
N ASP A 50 -3.36 -4.07 -7.52
CA ASP A 50 -2.39 -5.10 -7.15
C ASP A 50 -1.00 -4.50 -6.94
N GLU A 51 -0.64 -3.51 -7.75
CA GLU A 51 0.65 -2.84 -7.58
C GLU A 51 0.70 -2.10 -6.25
N ASP A 52 -0.41 -1.48 -5.88
CA ASP A 52 -0.47 -0.80 -4.59
C ASP A 52 -0.30 -1.79 -3.45
N LEU A 53 -0.86 -2.98 -3.58
CA LEU A 53 -0.72 -3.98 -2.54
C LEU A 53 0.71 -4.47 -2.43
N GLU A 54 1.41 -4.60 -3.55
CA GLU A 54 2.83 -4.97 -3.50
C GLU A 54 3.63 -3.92 -2.74
N ARG A 55 3.33 -2.65 -3.02
CA ARG A 55 4.00 -1.57 -2.33
C ARG A 55 3.68 -1.59 -0.84
N LEU A 56 2.41 -1.85 -0.50
CA LEU A 56 2.01 -1.94 0.90
C LEU A 56 2.73 -3.07 1.60
N GLU A 57 2.85 -4.23 0.94
CA GLU A 57 3.55 -5.35 1.55
C GLU A 57 4.99 -5.01 1.84
N PHE A 58 5.64 -4.30 0.93
CA PHE A 58 7.01 -3.87 1.14
C PHE A 58 7.08 -2.93 2.36
N ILE A 59 6.16 -2.00 2.46
CA ILE A 59 6.11 -1.07 3.58
C ILE A 59 5.91 -1.83 4.89
N LEU A 60 4.99 -2.79 4.91
CA LEU A 60 4.70 -3.54 6.13
C LEU A 60 5.88 -4.41 6.53
N ASN A 61 6.60 -4.97 5.56
CA ASN A 61 7.81 -5.72 5.91
C ASN A 61 8.81 -4.84 6.62
N LEU A 62 9.00 -3.63 6.13
CA LEU A 62 9.94 -2.72 6.76
C LEU A 62 9.44 -2.30 8.14
N ALA A 63 8.17 -1.97 8.25
CA ALA A 63 7.63 -1.43 9.49
C ALA A 63 7.49 -2.49 10.56
N ARG A 64 6.93 -3.65 10.20
CA ARG A 64 6.63 -4.68 11.17
C ARG A 64 7.81 -5.59 11.44
N ASP A 65 8.41 -6.08 10.37
CA ASP A 65 9.42 -7.13 10.52
C ASP A 65 10.78 -6.58 10.86
N LEU A 66 11.10 -5.41 10.33
CA LEU A 66 12.41 -4.82 10.53
C LEU A 66 12.38 -3.60 11.45
N GLY A 67 11.19 -3.14 11.82
CA GLY A 67 11.07 -2.04 12.76
C GLY A 67 11.52 -0.69 12.22
N VAL A 68 11.51 -0.52 10.90
CA VAL A 68 11.92 0.74 10.29
C VAL A 68 10.83 1.78 10.50
N ASN A 69 11.20 2.98 10.96
CA ASN A 69 10.21 4.01 11.17
C ASN A 69 9.80 4.63 9.83
N MET A 70 8.77 5.47 9.88
CA MET A 70 8.16 5.99 8.66
C MET A 70 9.13 6.81 7.84
N ALA A 71 9.96 7.61 8.49
CA ALA A 71 10.94 8.41 7.76
C ALA A 71 11.92 7.52 7.00
N GLY A 72 12.36 6.44 7.64
CA GLY A 72 13.26 5.49 7.00
C GLY A 72 12.60 4.80 5.83
N ILE A 73 11.32 4.44 5.98
CA ILE A 73 10.58 3.82 4.89
C ILE A 73 10.51 4.76 3.69
N ALA A 74 10.24 6.03 3.94
CA ALA A 74 10.14 7.01 2.85
C ALA A 74 11.46 7.09 2.09
N ILE A 75 12.58 7.11 2.80
CA ILE A 75 13.88 7.17 2.16
C ILE A 75 14.13 5.93 1.32
N ILE A 76 13.82 4.76 1.87
CA ILE A 76 14.03 3.50 1.15
C ILE A 76 13.20 3.46 -0.12
N LEU A 77 11.95 3.92 -0.05
CA LEU A 77 11.10 3.94 -1.22
C LEU A 77 11.64 4.87 -2.29
N GLN A 78 12.17 6.03 -1.88
CA GLN A 78 12.76 6.95 -2.85
C GLN A 78 13.94 6.32 -3.56
N MET A 79 14.79 5.64 -2.81
CA MET A 79 15.96 4.99 -3.40
C MET A 79 15.54 3.88 -4.35
N ARG A 80 14.50 3.16 -3.97
CA ARG A 80 14.03 2.04 -4.78
C ARG A 80 13.42 2.49 -6.11
N GLU A 81 12.85 3.68 -6.13
CA GLU A 81 12.13 4.18 -7.30
C GLU A 81 13.00 4.94 -8.26
N ARG A 82 14.28 5.04 -8.00
CA ARG A 82 15.17 5.78 -8.86
C ARG A 82 15.57 5.06 -10.14
#